data_40a19ff3bc65956009d0908e80689bc1
#
_entry.id   40a19ff3bc65956009d0908e80689bc1
#
_cell.length_a   1.000
_cell.length_b   1.000
_cell.length_c   1.000
_cell.angle_alpha   90.00
_cell.angle_beta   90.00
_cell.angle_gamma   90.00
#
_symmetry.space_group_name_H-M   'P 1'
#
loop_
_entity.id
_entity.type
_entity.pdbx_description
1 polymer ?
#
loop_
_entity_poly.entity_id
_entity_poly.type
_entity_poly.pdbx_seq_one_letter_code
_entity_poly.pdbx_strand_id
1 'polypeptide(L)'
;RSLIRSRLLDTHGERLLQSVAQLAAELSGYAVSVRRPPANSLHALRVHLTALSSARLLAVVILEHGLVRQQVLEADPLPGDSVISVAEERLNRLSVPLSELQASTLALASSSAGDLRRMFQLFAEAASRLNEPQVFHHGVSNLLEEPEANDPEFLRLAVREVECGGSGALTDRDLDVELAARTARVRAALPLGRLRAELNVIGPA
;
A
#
# COMPACT_ATOMS: atom_id res chain seq x y z
N ARG A 1 11.32 -21.42 15.44
CA ARG A 1 12.13 -20.74 14.39
C ARG A 1 12.05 -21.45 13.03
N SER A 2 12.02 -22.80 12.96
CA SER A 2 11.93 -23.53 11.69
C SER A 2 10.61 -23.30 10.94
N LEU A 3 9.48 -23.28 11.64
CA LEU A 3 8.14 -23.13 11.10
C LEU A 3 7.91 -21.76 10.45
N ILE A 4 8.45 -20.71 11.06
CA ILE A 4 8.43 -19.34 10.51
C ILE A 4 9.22 -19.28 9.21
N ARG A 5 10.39 -19.90 9.22
CA ARG A 5 11.29 -19.88 8.07
C ARG A 5 10.71 -20.64 6.87
N SER A 6 10.08 -21.80 7.08
CA SER A 6 9.49 -22.60 6.00
C SER A 6 8.27 -21.93 5.35
N ARG A 7 7.46 -21.20 6.10
CA ARG A 7 6.27 -20.50 5.56
C ARG A 7 6.61 -19.19 4.84
N LEU A 8 7.76 -18.56 5.14
CA LEU A 8 8.13 -17.26 4.57
C LEU A 8 9.15 -17.36 3.41
N LEU A 9 9.85 -18.49 3.26
CA LEU A 9 10.93 -18.63 2.28
C LEU A 9 10.46 -18.52 0.82
N ASP A 10 9.24 -18.93 0.51
CA ASP A 10 8.70 -18.95 -0.86
C ASP A 10 7.75 -17.78 -1.16
N THR A 11 7.60 -16.84 -0.22
CA THR A 11 6.68 -15.71 -0.37
C THR A 11 7.45 -14.41 -0.61
N HIS A 12 7.04 -13.67 -1.65
CA HIS A 12 7.67 -12.40 -2.05
C HIS A 12 6.63 -11.28 -2.15
N GLY A 13 7.08 -10.04 -1.99
CA GLY A 13 6.25 -8.86 -2.17
C GLY A 13 5.07 -8.78 -1.19
N GLU A 14 3.87 -8.54 -1.69
CA GLU A 14 2.66 -8.37 -0.89
C GLU A 14 2.24 -9.63 -0.14
N ARG A 15 2.42 -10.80 -0.77
CA ARG A 15 2.14 -12.10 -0.14
C ARG A 15 2.98 -12.33 1.11
N LEU A 16 4.23 -11.85 1.10
CA LEU A 16 5.09 -11.93 2.28
C LEU A 16 4.49 -11.14 3.45
N LEU A 17 4.00 -9.92 3.20
CA LEU A 17 3.41 -9.08 4.25
C LEU A 17 2.11 -9.69 4.79
N GLN A 18 1.26 -10.25 3.93
CA GLN A 18 0.06 -10.98 4.33
C GLN A 18 0.41 -12.20 5.18
N SER A 19 1.40 -13.00 4.75
CA SER A 19 1.85 -14.18 5.49
C SER A 19 2.44 -13.81 6.85
N VAL A 20 3.16 -12.69 6.93
CA VAL A 20 3.69 -12.18 8.20
C VAL A 20 2.55 -11.74 9.12
N ALA A 21 1.55 -11.00 8.61
CA ALA A 21 0.39 -10.59 9.41
C ALA A 21 -0.37 -11.80 9.95
N GLN A 22 -0.62 -12.79 9.09
CA GLN A 22 -1.29 -14.03 9.47
C GLN A 22 -0.51 -14.79 10.54
N LEU A 23 0.77 -15.06 10.30
CA LEU A 23 1.60 -15.82 11.23
C LEU A 23 1.76 -15.11 12.58
N ALA A 24 1.89 -13.79 12.56
CA ALA A 24 1.98 -13.01 13.79
C ALA A 24 0.67 -13.05 14.58
N ALA A 25 -0.49 -13.00 13.92
CA ALA A 25 -1.79 -13.15 14.56
C ALA A 25 -1.99 -14.55 15.14
N GLU A 26 -1.63 -15.61 14.37
CA GLU A 26 -1.69 -17.00 14.85
C GLU A 26 -0.80 -17.24 16.09
N LEU A 27 0.38 -16.62 16.14
CA LEU A 27 1.32 -16.81 17.25
C LEU A 27 1.00 -15.96 18.48
N SER A 28 0.44 -14.78 18.29
CA SER A 28 0.12 -13.87 19.39
C SER A 28 -1.29 -14.09 19.96
N GLY A 29 -2.21 -14.64 19.16
CA GLY A 29 -3.63 -14.69 19.48
C GLY A 29 -4.34 -13.34 19.35
N TYR A 30 -3.66 -12.30 18.84
CA TYR A 30 -4.18 -10.93 18.77
C TYR A 30 -4.39 -10.47 17.33
N ALA A 31 -5.06 -9.34 17.17
CA ALA A 31 -5.13 -8.67 15.88
C ALA A 31 -3.78 -8.08 15.50
N VAL A 32 -3.42 -8.23 14.22
CA VAL A 32 -2.15 -7.77 13.69
C VAL A 32 -2.38 -6.95 12.43
N SER A 33 -1.73 -5.80 12.34
CA SER A 33 -1.59 -5.05 11.11
C SER A 33 -0.13 -4.96 10.69
N VAL A 34 0.12 -5.17 9.41
CA VAL A 34 1.43 -4.95 8.79
C VAL A 34 1.29 -3.84 7.78
N ARG A 35 1.98 -2.74 8.02
CA ARG A 35 1.97 -1.56 7.15
C ARG A 35 3.25 -1.50 6.35
N ARG A 36 3.11 -1.41 5.04
CA ARG A 36 4.20 -1.05 4.15
C ARG A 36 4.23 0.48 4.00
N PRO A 37 5.33 1.14 4.34
CA PRO A 37 5.43 2.58 4.15
C PRO A 37 5.37 2.94 2.66
N PRO A 38 5.01 4.19 2.33
CA PRO A 38 5.06 4.67 0.96
C PRO A 38 6.48 4.58 0.41
N ALA A 39 6.59 4.29 -0.89
CA ALA A 39 7.86 4.14 -1.59
C ALA A 39 8.40 5.47 -2.14
N ASN A 40 8.22 6.56 -1.40
CA ASN A 40 8.46 7.95 -1.83
C ASN A 40 9.83 8.18 -2.47
N SER A 41 10.87 7.59 -1.90
CA SER A 41 12.27 7.80 -2.32
C SER A 41 12.75 6.81 -3.39
N LEU A 42 11.94 5.80 -3.75
CA LEU A 42 12.33 4.83 -4.75
C LEU A 42 12.06 5.37 -6.14
N HIS A 43 13.05 5.21 -7.04
CA HIS A 43 12.90 5.65 -8.43
C HIS A 43 12.05 4.67 -9.24
N ALA A 44 11.22 5.23 -10.12
CA ALA A 44 10.53 4.47 -11.14
C ALA A 44 11.54 4.07 -12.23
N LEU A 45 11.81 2.76 -12.34
CA LEU A 45 12.73 2.23 -13.33
C LEU A 45 12.02 1.94 -14.65
N ARG A 46 10.76 1.50 -14.57
CA ARG A 46 9.98 1.17 -15.75
C ARG A 46 8.50 1.31 -15.51
N VAL A 47 7.81 1.81 -16.54
CA VAL A 47 6.35 1.88 -16.60
C VAL A 47 5.91 1.00 -17.77
N HIS A 48 4.90 0.15 -17.54
CA HIS A 48 4.20 -0.59 -18.58
C HIS A 48 2.73 -0.24 -18.56
N LEU A 49 2.17 -0.02 -19.75
CA LEU A 49 0.77 0.30 -19.95
C LEU A 49 0.13 -0.77 -20.84
N THR A 50 -0.87 -1.47 -20.32
CA THR A 50 -1.53 -2.58 -21.04
C THR A 50 -3.04 -2.39 -21.03
N ALA A 51 -3.65 -2.30 -22.21
CA ALA A 51 -5.12 -2.25 -22.32
C ALA A 51 -5.73 -3.59 -21.86
N LEU A 52 -6.65 -3.53 -20.90
CA LEU A 52 -7.41 -4.69 -20.41
C LEU A 52 -8.75 -4.82 -21.15
N SER A 53 -9.32 -3.71 -21.57
CA SER A 53 -10.56 -3.62 -22.35
C SER A 53 -10.61 -2.28 -23.08
N SER A 54 -11.70 -2.00 -23.79
CA SER A 54 -11.93 -0.70 -24.46
C SER A 54 -12.00 0.51 -23.50
N ALA A 55 -12.18 0.28 -22.20
CA ALA A 55 -12.34 1.32 -21.20
C ALA A 55 -11.36 1.19 -20.00
N ARG A 56 -10.53 0.15 -19.93
CA ARG A 56 -9.63 -0.09 -18.81
C ARG A 56 -8.20 -0.36 -19.24
N LEU A 57 -7.27 0.31 -18.61
CA LEU A 57 -5.82 0.19 -18.82
C LEU A 57 -5.15 -0.18 -17.52
N LEU A 58 -4.28 -1.18 -17.53
CA LEU A 58 -3.40 -1.50 -16.41
C LEU A 58 -2.10 -0.71 -16.55
N ALA A 59 -1.76 0.05 -15.54
CA ALA A 59 -0.46 0.66 -15.38
C ALA A 59 0.36 -0.14 -14.36
N VAL A 60 1.55 -0.57 -14.74
CA VAL A 60 2.52 -1.28 -13.89
C VAL A 60 3.78 -0.44 -13.80
N VAL A 61 4.16 -0.06 -12.59
CA VAL A 61 5.38 0.70 -12.32
C VAL A 61 6.36 -0.19 -11.56
N ILE A 62 7.51 -0.45 -12.18
CA ILE A 62 8.61 -1.18 -11.57
C ILE A 62 9.54 -0.16 -10.93
N LEU A 63 9.73 -0.30 -9.63
CA LEU A 63 10.60 0.54 -8.82
C LEU A 63 11.94 -0.13 -8.56
N GLU A 64 12.89 0.65 -8.04
CA GLU A 64 14.15 0.11 -7.53
C GLU A 64 13.93 -1.09 -6.61
N HIS A 65 14.90 -1.98 -6.56
CA HIS A 65 14.87 -3.23 -5.79
C HIS A 65 13.77 -4.23 -6.20
N GLY A 66 13.20 -4.08 -7.42
CA GLY A 66 12.19 -4.99 -7.95
C GLY A 66 10.81 -4.84 -7.32
N LEU A 67 10.56 -3.75 -6.61
CA LEU A 67 9.22 -3.46 -6.09
C LEU A 67 8.29 -3.08 -7.25
N VAL A 68 7.12 -3.72 -7.32
CA VAL A 68 6.12 -3.45 -8.36
C VAL A 68 4.92 -2.77 -7.74
N ARG A 69 4.42 -1.75 -8.44
CA ARG A 69 3.17 -1.08 -8.16
C ARG A 69 2.27 -1.20 -9.38
N GLN A 70 0.98 -1.39 -9.15
CA GLN A 70 0.02 -1.48 -10.23
C GLN A 70 -1.25 -0.72 -9.90
N GLN A 71 -1.85 -0.15 -10.93
CA GLN A 71 -3.12 0.58 -10.83
C GLN A 71 -3.91 0.37 -12.12
N VAL A 72 -5.21 0.16 -11.98
CA VAL A 72 -6.12 0.18 -13.12
C VAL A 72 -6.61 1.61 -13.32
N LEU A 73 -6.49 2.09 -14.55
CA LEU A 73 -7.03 3.36 -15.01
C LEU A 73 -8.29 3.09 -15.81
N GLU A 74 -9.30 3.93 -15.62
CA GLU A 74 -10.57 3.86 -16.37
C GLU A 74 -10.71 5.09 -17.26
N ALA A 75 -10.96 4.87 -18.54
CA ALA A 75 -11.23 5.91 -19.52
C ALA A 75 -12.11 5.36 -20.63
N ASP A 76 -13.21 6.03 -20.92
CA ASP A 76 -14.13 5.65 -21.98
C ASP A 76 -14.28 6.81 -22.99
N PRO A 77 -13.83 6.61 -24.25
CA PRO A 77 -12.99 5.49 -24.71
C PRO A 77 -11.54 5.63 -24.29
N LEU A 78 -10.80 4.50 -24.26
CA LEU A 78 -9.36 4.54 -24.12
C LEU A 78 -8.72 5.19 -25.35
N PRO A 79 -7.59 5.92 -25.18
CA PRO A 79 -6.72 6.32 -26.28
C PRO A 79 -6.26 5.10 -27.09
N GLY A 80 -6.04 5.29 -28.38
CA GLY A 80 -5.57 4.21 -29.25
C GLY A 80 -4.17 3.70 -28.88
N ASP A 81 -3.84 2.45 -29.27
CA ASP A 81 -2.59 1.75 -28.91
C ASP A 81 -1.32 2.56 -29.23
N SER A 82 -1.31 3.31 -30.32
CA SER A 82 -0.19 4.17 -30.71
C SER A 82 0.04 5.29 -29.67
N VAL A 83 -1.03 5.85 -29.11
CA VAL A 83 -0.94 6.88 -28.06
C VAL A 83 -0.46 6.28 -26.76
N ILE A 84 -0.94 5.08 -26.41
CA ILE A 84 -0.52 4.33 -25.22
C ILE A 84 0.98 4.04 -25.32
N SER A 85 1.45 3.53 -26.46
CA SER A 85 2.87 3.22 -26.68
C SER A 85 3.77 4.47 -26.58
N VAL A 86 3.35 5.59 -27.15
CA VAL A 86 4.09 6.87 -27.04
C VAL A 86 4.09 7.39 -25.60
N ALA A 87 2.98 7.25 -24.90
CA ALA A 87 2.90 7.63 -23.49
C ALA A 87 3.84 6.77 -22.64
N GLU A 88 3.84 5.45 -22.81
CA GLU A 88 4.74 4.53 -22.14
C GLU A 88 6.21 4.90 -22.40
N GLU A 89 6.59 5.14 -23.64
CA GLU A 89 7.97 5.54 -23.99
C GLU A 89 8.38 6.83 -23.28
N ARG A 90 7.51 7.83 -23.24
CA ARG A 90 7.81 9.10 -22.57
C ARG A 90 7.88 8.97 -21.04
N LEU A 91 6.98 8.18 -20.43
CA LEU A 91 7.02 7.89 -19.02
C LEU A 91 8.30 7.15 -18.63
N ASN A 92 8.76 6.21 -19.46
CA ASN A 92 10.00 5.48 -19.24
C ASN A 92 11.28 6.33 -19.33
N ARG A 93 11.19 7.54 -19.87
CA ARG A 93 12.29 8.51 -19.85
C ARG A 93 12.34 9.34 -18.56
N LEU A 94 11.29 9.27 -17.74
CA LEU A 94 11.24 9.89 -16.43
C LEU A 94 12.01 9.02 -15.44
N SER A 95 13.20 9.43 -15.04
CA SER A 95 13.95 8.73 -13.97
C SER A 95 13.79 9.52 -12.68
N VAL A 96 12.58 9.47 -12.11
CA VAL A 96 12.20 10.27 -10.94
C VAL A 96 11.76 9.37 -9.78
N PRO A 97 11.90 9.85 -8.53
CA PRO A 97 11.31 9.19 -7.38
C PRO A 97 9.78 9.07 -7.51
N LEU A 98 9.21 8.05 -6.90
CA LEU A 98 7.76 7.82 -6.95
C LEU A 98 6.95 9.02 -6.42
N SER A 99 7.50 9.76 -5.44
CA SER A 99 6.91 11.00 -4.92
C SER A 99 6.78 12.12 -5.97
N GLU A 100 7.63 12.12 -6.99
CA GLU A 100 7.66 13.14 -8.03
C GLU A 100 6.99 12.67 -9.33
N LEU A 101 6.63 11.39 -9.43
CA LEU A 101 6.10 10.80 -10.65
C LEU A 101 4.82 11.50 -11.12
N GLN A 102 3.91 11.84 -10.19
CA GLN A 102 2.68 12.57 -10.50
C GLN A 102 2.98 13.95 -11.11
N ALA A 103 3.81 14.75 -10.43
CA ALA A 103 4.14 16.11 -10.88
C ALA A 103 4.86 16.09 -12.23
N SER A 104 5.82 15.18 -12.41
CA SER A 104 6.54 15.00 -13.67
C SER A 104 5.63 14.57 -14.82
N THR A 105 4.64 13.72 -14.54
CA THR A 105 3.63 13.30 -15.52
C THR A 105 2.70 14.46 -15.90
N LEU A 106 2.29 15.29 -14.95
CA LEU A 106 1.51 16.51 -15.24
C LEU A 106 2.29 17.52 -16.09
N ALA A 107 3.60 17.61 -15.91
CA ALA A 107 4.45 18.42 -16.79
C ALA A 107 4.46 17.87 -18.24
N LEU A 108 4.50 16.54 -18.42
CA LEU A 108 4.32 15.92 -19.73
C LEU A 108 2.93 16.19 -20.32
N ALA A 109 1.88 16.16 -19.52
CA ALA A 109 0.53 16.48 -19.94
C ALA A 109 0.43 17.93 -20.44
N SER A 110 1.08 18.87 -19.75
CA SER A 110 1.09 20.29 -20.10
C SER A 110 1.79 20.58 -21.44
N SER A 111 2.82 19.78 -21.77
CA SER A 111 3.57 19.89 -23.02
C SER A 111 3.00 19.03 -24.17
N SER A 112 1.89 18.35 -23.96
CA SER A 112 1.24 17.46 -24.92
C SER A 112 -0.13 17.98 -25.33
N ALA A 113 -0.71 17.42 -26.40
CA ALA A 113 -2.04 17.77 -26.90
C ALA A 113 -2.91 16.52 -27.15
N GLY A 114 -4.21 16.71 -27.30
CA GLY A 114 -5.17 15.65 -27.64
C GLY A 114 -5.16 14.47 -26.68
N ASP A 115 -5.25 13.28 -27.24
CA ASP A 115 -5.32 12.02 -26.48
C ASP A 115 -4.08 11.74 -25.66
N LEU A 116 -2.91 12.21 -26.11
CA LEU A 116 -1.67 12.06 -25.36
C LEU A 116 -1.68 12.87 -24.06
N ARG A 117 -2.21 14.09 -24.09
CA ARG A 117 -2.44 14.89 -22.87
C ARG A 117 -3.38 14.16 -21.91
N ARG A 118 -4.50 13.67 -22.45
CA ARG A 118 -5.48 12.91 -21.68
C ARG A 118 -4.85 11.68 -21.02
N MET A 119 -4.01 10.94 -21.76
CA MET A 119 -3.33 9.77 -21.24
C MET A 119 -2.40 10.10 -20.06
N PHE A 120 -1.63 11.19 -20.16
CA PHE A 120 -0.78 11.63 -19.04
C PHE A 120 -1.60 12.12 -17.85
N GLN A 121 -2.72 12.78 -18.05
CA GLN A 121 -3.62 13.18 -16.95
C GLN A 121 -4.16 11.96 -16.21
N LEU A 122 -4.65 10.95 -16.92
CA LEU A 122 -5.11 9.69 -16.34
C LEU A 122 -3.99 8.98 -15.56
N PHE A 123 -2.79 8.91 -16.13
CA PHE A 123 -1.67 8.28 -15.43
C PHE A 123 -1.24 9.09 -14.20
N ALA A 124 -1.30 10.41 -14.22
CA ALA A 124 -0.97 11.25 -13.08
C ALA A 124 -1.94 11.03 -11.90
N GLU A 125 -3.23 10.84 -12.16
CA GLU A 125 -4.21 10.46 -11.14
C GLU A 125 -3.88 9.08 -10.54
N ALA A 126 -3.51 8.12 -11.39
CA ALA A 126 -3.07 6.81 -10.92
C ALA A 126 -1.78 6.89 -10.10
N ALA A 127 -0.81 7.71 -10.53
CA ALA A 127 0.47 7.90 -9.87
C ALA A 127 0.32 8.37 -8.42
N SER A 128 -0.69 9.20 -8.10
CA SER A 128 -0.98 9.61 -6.73
C SER A 128 -1.32 8.43 -5.82
N ARG A 129 -2.07 7.44 -6.35
CA ARG A 129 -2.50 6.25 -5.62
C ARG A 129 -1.42 5.16 -5.52
N LEU A 130 -0.48 5.12 -6.48
CA LEU A 130 0.63 4.17 -6.46
C LEU A 130 1.53 4.31 -5.22
N ASN A 131 1.52 5.47 -4.60
CA ASN A 131 2.32 5.78 -3.41
C ASN A 131 1.56 5.60 -2.09
N GLU A 132 0.29 5.22 -2.13
CA GLU A 132 -0.48 4.97 -0.92
C GLU A 132 0.12 3.84 -0.09
N PRO A 133 0.18 3.99 1.24
CA PRO A 133 0.65 2.92 2.10
C PRO A 133 -0.32 1.74 2.03
N GLN A 134 0.22 0.54 1.90
CA GLN A 134 -0.60 -0.68 1.97
C GLN A 134 -0.58 -1.22 3.38
N VAL A 135 -1.77 -1.61 3.86
CA VAL A 135 -1.96 -2.21 5.17
C VAL A 135 -2.61 -3.58 5.01
N PHE A 136 -2.05 -4.58 5.66
CA PHE A 136 -2.54 -5.94 5.68
C PHE A 136 -2.95 -6.28 7.10
N HIS A 137 -4.19 -6.76 7.28
CA HIS A 137 -4.75 -7.10 8.59
C HIS A 137 -4.97 -8.59 8.70
N HIS A 138 -4.78 -9.13 9.90
CA HIS A 138 -5.15 -10.50 10.24
C HIS A 138 -5.52 -10.62 11.72
N GLY A 139 -6.38 -11.60 12.05
CA GLY A 139 -6.74 -11.91 13.45
C GLY A 139 -7.67 -10.88 14.10
N VAL A 140 -8.42 -10.06 13.32
CA VAL A 140 -9.43 -9.15 13.89
C VAL A 140 -10.49 -9.93 14.70
N SER A 141 -10.83 -11.15 14.27
CA SER A 141 -11.72 -12.05 14.99
C SER A 141 -11.22 -12.42 16.40
N ASN A 142 -9.90 -12.44 16.59
CA ASN A 142 -9.32 -12.76 17.90
C ASN A 142 -9.70 -11.71 18.94
N LEU A 143 -9.91 -10.45 18.52
CA LEU A 143 -10.37 -9.38 19.42
C LEU A 143 -11.78 -9.65 19.98
N LEU A 144 -12.60 -10.43 19.26
CA LEU A 144 -13.96 -10.78 19.69
C LEU A 144 -13.97 -11.91 20.72
N GLU A 145 -12.88 -12.63 20.87
CA GLU A 145 -12.73 -13.72 21.84
C GLU A 145 -12.23 -13.21 23.20
N GLU A 146 -11.77 -11.97 23.27
CA GLU A 146 -11.28 -11.34 24.49
C GLU A 146 -12.43 -10.90 25.39
N PRO A 147 -12.28 -10.99 26.73
CA PRO A 147 -13.30 -10.53 27.70
C PRO A 147 -13.70 -9.07 27.51
N GLU A 148 -12.75 -8.22 27.11
CA GLU A 148 -12.93 -6.80 26.84
C GLU A 148 -13.81 -6.54 25.60
N ALA A 149 -14.03 -7.55 24.76
CA ALA A 149 -14.94 -7.45 23.61
C ALA A 149 -16.42 -7.22 24.01
N ASN A 150 -16.77 -7.44 25.27
CA ASN A 150 -18.09 -7.06 25.80
C ASN A 150 -18.25 -5.54 25.96
N ASP A 151 -17.16 -4.77 25.92
CA ASP A 151 -17.21 -3.31 25.88
C ASP A 151 -17.25 -2.83 24.41
N PRO A 152 -18.39 -2.27 23.94
CA PRO A 152 -18.50 -1.79 22.54
C PRO A 152 -17.53 -0.66 22.21
N GLU A 153 -17.11 0.10 23.21
CA GLU A 153 -16.15 1.21 23.02
C GLU A 153 -14.74 0.66 22.77
N PHE A 154 -14.33 -0.34 23.55
CA PHE A 154 -13.08 -1.07 23.32
C PHE A 154 -13.04 -1.64 21.91
N LEU A 155 -14.08 -2.39 21.49
CA LEU A 155 -14.15 -2.99 20.16
C LEU A 155 -14.04 -1.94 19.05
N ARG A 156 -14.79 -0.84 19.17
CA ARG A 156 -14.75 0.21 18.15
C ARG A 156 -13.36 0.83 18.03
N LEU A 157 -12.67 1.07 19.15
CA LEU A 157 -11.33 1.61 19.15
C LEU A 157 -10.31 0.61 18.59
N ALA A 158 -10.39 -0.65 19.01
CA ALA A 158 -9.48 -1.70 18.56
C ALA A 158 -9.62 -2.00 17.05
N VAL A 159 -10.85 -2.11 16.55
CA VAL A 159 -11.11 -2.31 15.11
C VAL A 159 -10.60 -1.12 14.30
N ARG A 160 -10.91 0.10 14.75
CA ARG A 160 -10.43 1.32 14.09
C ARG A 160 -8.91 1.39 14.04
N GLU A 161 -8.22 1.00 15.10
CA GLU A 161 -6.76 0.97 15.14
C GLU A 161 -6.19 -0.07 14.16
N VAL A 162 -6.81 -1.23 14.07
CA VAL A 162 -6.43 -2.26 13.08
C VAL A 162 -6.63 -1.72 11.67
N GLU A 163 -7.79 -1.15 11.35
CA GLU A 163 -8.13 -0.62 10.04
C GLU A 163 -7.21 0.53 9.61
N CYS A 164 -6.89 1.45 10.55
CA CYS A 164 -5.97 2.54 10.29
C CYS A 164 -4.50 2.11 10.23
N GLY A 165 -4.19 0.87 10.61
CA GLY A 165 -2.82 0.32 10.58
C GLY A 165 -1.84 1.04 11.48
N GLY A 166 -2.32 1.66 12.57
CA GLY A 166 -1.50 2.45 13.47
C GLY A 166 -0.97 3.73 12.82
N SER A 167 -1.60 4.18 11.73
CA SER A 167 -1.21 5.44 11.10
C SER A 167 -1.58 6.57 12.05
N GLY A 168 -0.60 7.34 12.50
CA GLY A 168 -0.77 8.53 13.33
C GLY A 168 -1.55 9.68 12.66
N ALA A 169 -2.38 9.37 11.66
CA ALA A 169 -3.36 10.28 11.09
C ALA A 169 -4.58 10.50 12.02
N LEU A 170 -4.70 9.71 13.07
CA LEU A 170 -5.59 10.01 14.20
C LEU A 170 -4.81 10.85 15.21
N THR A 171 -4.58 12.11 14.86
CA THR A 171 -4.02 13.13 15.76
C THR A 171 -5.07 13.65 16.77
N ASP A 172 -5.96 12.78 17.19
CA ASP A 172 -6.71 13.05 18.40
C ASP A 172 -5.87 12.50 19.56
N ARG A 173 -5.03 13.36 20.15
CA ARG A 173 -4.13 13.01 21.26
C ARG A 173 -4.86 12.30 22.40
N ASP A 174 -6.12 12.65 22.61
CA ASP A 174 -6.95 12.08 23.66
C ASP A 174 -7.35 10.63 23.34
N LEU A 175 -7.59 10.32 22.07
CA LEU A 175 -7.91 8.98 21.59
C LEU A 175 -6.70 8.05 21.66
N ASP A 176 -5.50 8.55 21.31
CA ASP A 176 -4.25 7.80 21.42
C ASP A 176 -3.88 7.44 22.86
N VAL A 177 -4.15 8.33 23.81
CA VAL A 177 -3.92 8.09 25.24
C VAL A 177 -4.92 7.04 25.78
N GLU A 178 -6.18 7.14 25.41
CA GLU A 178 -7.21 6.20 25.84
C GLU A 178 -7.01 4.81 25.23
N LEU A 179 -6.63 4.73 23.97
CA LEU A 179 -6.28 3.48 23.31
C LEU A 179 -5.02 2.85 23.94
N ALA A 180 -4.00 3.63 24.25
CA ALA A 180 -2.79 3.16 24.91
C ALA A 180 -3.06 2.64 26.34
N ALA A 181 -4.07 3.17 27.02
CA ALA A 181 -4.48 2.72 28.35
C ALA A 181 -5.28 1.40 28.32
N ARG A 182 -5.95 1.09 27.20
CA ARG A 182 -6.85 -0.08 27.07
C ARG A 182 -6.30 -1.20 26.20
N THR A 183 -5.26 -0.94 25.39
CA THR A 183 -4.69 -1.91 24.48
C THR A 183 -3.17 -1.97 24.61
N ALA A 184 -2.63 -3.19 24.65
CA ALA A 184 -1.21 -3.40 24.48
C ALA A 184 -0.84 -3.35 23.00
N ARG A 185 0.19 -2.58 22.67
CA ARG A 185 0.70 -2.48 21.31
C ARG A 185 2.17 -2.83 21.26
N VAL A 186 2.52 -3.79 20.42
CA VAL A 186 3.91 -4.11 20.09
C VAL A 186 4.17 -3.67 18.66
N ARG A 187 5.20 -2.82 18.48
CA ARG A 187 5.66 -2.36 17.16
C ARG A 187 6.99 -3.00 16.83
N ALA A 188 7.10 -3.53 15.64
CA ALA A 188 8.34 -4.06 15.11
C ALA A 188 8.57 -3.56 13.68
N ALA A 189 9.83 -3.33 13.31
CA ALA A 189 10.20 -2.98 11.95
C ALA A 189 10.69 -4.21 11.20
N LEU A 190 10.07 -4.52 10.07
CA LEU A 190 10.45 -5.62 9.20
C LEU A 190 11.29 -5.08 8.04
N PRO A 191 12.52 -5.56 7.83
CA PRO A 191 13.34 -5.10 6.71
C PRO A 191 12.81 -5.62 5.38
N LEU A 192 12.59 -4.72 4.43
CA LEU A 192 12.18 -5.00 3.05
C LEU A 192 13.17 -4.30 2.10
N GLY A 193 14.41 -4.82 2.02
CA GLY A 193 15.47 -4.12 1.32
C GLY A 193 15.80 -2.78 2.01
N ARG A 194 15.67 -1.65 1.29
CA ARG A 194 15.83 -0.30 1.87
C ARG A 194 14.60 0.21 2.59
N LEU A 195 13.44 -0.41 2.37
CA LEU A 195 12.19 -0.08 3.05
C LEU A 195 12.06 -0.91 4.33
N ARG A 196 11.29 -0.40 5.26
CA ARG A 196 10.91 -1.13 6.47
C ARG A 196 9.39 -1.15 6.57
N ALA A 197 8.80 -2.33 6.66
CA ALA A 197 7.40 -2.46 7.01
C ALA A 197 7.24 -2.34 8.53
N GLU A 198 6.13 -1.77 8.96
CA GLU A 198 5.75 -1.69 10.37
C GLU A 198 4.79 -2.83 10.70
N LEU A 199 5.12 -3.59 11.73
CA LEU A 199 4.26 -4.61 12.32
C LEU A 199 3.67 -4.05 13.61
N ASN A 200 2.35 -4.05 13.72
CA ASN A 200 1.65 -3.71 14.95
C ASN A 200 0.84 -4.93 15.41
N VAL A 201 0.98 -5.28 16.67
CA VAL A 201 0.16 -6.30 17.35
C VAL A 201 -0.71 -5.56 18.36
N ILE A 202 -2.01 -5.79 18.30
CA ILE A 202 -3.03 -5.08 19.08
C ILE A 202 -3.81 -6.11 19.87
N GLY A 203 -3.83 -5.96 21.19
CA GLY A 203 -4.56 -6.80 22.12
C GLY A 203 -4.95 -6.01 23.38
N PRO A 204 -5.67 -6.63 24.33
CA PRO A 204 -5.96 -6.03 25.62
C PRO A 204 -4.68 -5.74 26.40
N ALA A 205 -4.73 -4.70 27.26
CA ALA A 205 -3.61 -4.27 28.09
C ALA A 205 -3.45 -5.15 29.33
#